data_41a852107c4c42ff8753eff985b559c5
#
_entry.id   41a852107c4c42ff8753eff985b559c5
#
_cell.length_a   1.000
_cell.length_b   1.000
_cell.length_c   1.000
_cell.angle_alpha   90.00
_cell.angle_beta   90.00
_cell.angle_gamma   90.00
#
_symmetry.space_group_name_H-M   'P 1'
#
loop_
_entity.id
_entity.type
_entity.pdbx_description
1 polymer ?
#
loop_
_entity_poly.entity_id
_entity_poly.type
_entity_poly.pdbx_seq_one_letter_code
_entity_poly.pdbx_strand_id
1 'polypeptide(L)'
;EIGSCDWSSDVCSSDLGHKYQIDEIKKHSDAVIAVMSGSFVQRGDVAITDKWSRAKTALSSGVDLVIELPVCYALNAAPNFATGGINILNALGVVNNICFGSESGSIDELMSAAELLENENSEISEKIKKYVMGGMSYPNALTKAYSALIPSDILSEPNNILATEYIRALIRSDSKIKPMTVKRHKAGYHDRNLYQNIASATKLREMNRNNENINDFIPYKLEDINCDIPYDISNLDSAIISKLRLMTAEDLQNISEVTEGIENRILSSANMSYSFETLVENVKNKRYTTSKIRRMIISALIGFTKDIYSPMPQYIRILGINKVGMTILKQAKGICKVPIITKTADFKEQSPQFNLDVRATNIAMLCNPIPTHRIGNADLKKSPIIMK
;
A
#
# COMPACT_ATOMS: atom_id res chain seq x y z
N GLU A 1 -21.91 13.73 -1.09
CA GLU A 1 -20.61 13.50 -1.75
C GLU A 1 -19.95 12.24 -1.17
N ILE A 2 -19.27 11.48 -2.02
CA ILE A 2 -18.56 10.26 -1.61
C ILE A 2 -17.08 10.59 -1.54
N GLY A 3 -16.54 10.59 -0.33
CA GLY A 3 -15.11 10.71 -0.07
C GLY A 3 -14.44 9.34 -0.07
N SER A 4 -13.20 9.27 -0.54
CA SER A 4 -12.35 8.10 -0.38
C SER A 4 -11.11 8.44 0.43
N CYS A 5 -10.60 7.47 1.16
CA CYS A 5 -9.33 7.58 1.86
C CYS A 5 -8.36 6.51 1.41
N ASP A 6 -7.08 6.87 1.42
CA ASP A 6 -5.99 5.93 1.23
C ASP A 6 -5.70 5.19 2.54
N TRP A 7 -5.72 3.88 2.47
CA TRP A 7 -5.34 2.96 3.54
C TRP A 7 -4.07 2.20 3.18
N SER A 8 -3.07 2.96 2.79
CA SER A 8 -1.75 2.43 2.45
C SER A 8 -0.94 1.99 3.66
N SER A 9 -1.34 2.40 4.86
CA SER A 9 -0.51 2.16 6.02
C SER A 9 -0.56 0.72 6.49
N ASP A 10 0.59 0.30 6.82
CA ASP A 10 1.06 -1.06 7.00
C ASP A 10 0.63 -1.74 8.28
N VAL A 11 0.15 -1.05 9.27
CA VAL A 11 0.07 -1.67 10.59
C VAL A 11 -1.34 -1.80 11.04
N CYS A 12 -2.09 -1.61 11.45
CA CYS A 12 -3.48 -1.73 11.81
C CYS A 12 -4.23 -0.75 10.92
N SER A 13 -5.04 -1.26 10.05
CA SER A 13 -5.84 -0.45 9.12
C SER A 13 -6.69 0.62 9.79
N SER A 14 -6.46 0.93 11.05
CA SER A 14 -7.21 1.87 11.86
C SER A 14 -6.43 2.21 13.12
N ASP A 15 -5.18 2.72 12.98
CA ASP A 15 -4.59 3.47 14.08
C ASP A 15 -5.35 4.80 14.30
N LEU A 16 -5.06 5.48 15.38
CA LEU A 16 -5.73 6.75 15.71
C LEU A 16 -5.53 7.82 14.63
N GLY A 17 -4.44 7.74 13.85
CA GLY A 17 -4.20 8.64 12.71
C GLY A 17 -5.21 8.45 11.58
N HIS A 18 -5.53 7.19 11.24
CA HIS A 18 -6.56 6.87 10.25
C HIS A 18 -7.96 7.22 10.75
N LYS A 19 -8.25 6.94 12.02
CA LYS A 19 -9.53 7.35 12.63
C LYS A 19 -9.72 8.86 12.55
N TYR A 20 -8.68 9.62 12.86
CA TYR A 20 -8.71 11.08 12.71
C TYR A 20 -8.97 11.49 11.26
N GLN A 21 -8.28 10.88 10.29
CA GLN A 21 -8.51 11.16 8.86
C GLN A 21 -9.94 10.85 8.44
N ILE A 22 -10.52 9.71 8.87
CA ILE A 22 -11.92 9.37 8.59
C ILE A 22 -12.87 10.40 9.17
N ASP A 23 -12.64 10.83 10.41
CA ASP A 23 -13.49 11.81 11.09
C ASP A 23 -13.44 13.17 10.36
N GLU A 24 -12.28 13.58 9.86
CA GLU A 24 -12.15 14.78 9.02
C GLU A 24 -12.90 14.64 7.69
N ILE A 25 -12.79 13.50 7.00
CA ILE A 25 -13.52 13.25 5.74
C ILE A 25 -15.03 13.32 5.98
N LYS A 26 -15.52 12.73 7.06
CA LYS A 26 -16.97 12.70 7.40
C LYS A 26 -17.58 14.06 7.65
N LYS A 27 -16.79 15.08 7.94
CA LYS A 27 -17.29 16.46 8.03
C LYS A 27 -17.71 17.03 6.67
N HIS A 28 -17.20 16.45 5.58
CA HIS A 28 -17.33 16.96 4.21
C HIS A 28 -17.90 15.93 3.22
N SER A 29 -18.22 14.72 3.68
CA SER A 29 -18.69 13.63 2.82
C SER A 29 -19.75 12.79 3.51
N ASP A 30 -20.78 12.38 2.75
CA ASP A 30 -21.89 11.54 3.22
C ASP A 30 -21.47 10.07 3.42
N ALA A 31 -20.41 9.66 2.73
CA ALA A 31 -19.92 8.29 2.78
C ALA A 31 -18.41 8.22 2.54
N VAL A 32 -17.76 7.19 3.08
CA VAL A 32 -16.31 6.98 3.02
C VAL A 32 -15.99 5.61 2.43
N ILE A 33 -15.18 5.60 1.36
CA ILE A 33 -14.63 4.41 0.75
C ILE A 33 -13.15 4.31 1.13
N ALA A 34 -12.69 3.13 1.54
CA ALA A 34 -11.27 2.86 1.74
C ALA A 34 -10.73 1.91 0.66
N VAL A 35 -9.64 2.30 0.01
CA VAL A 35 -8.84 1.38 -0.83
C VAL A 35 -7.66 0.91 0.00
N MET A 36 -7.61 -0.39 0.29
CA MET A 36 -6.72 -0.97 1.29
C MET A 36 -5.82 -2.05 0.67
N SER A 37 -4.51 -1.97 0.91
CA SER A 37 -3.56 -3.03 0.52
C SER A 37 -4.04 -4.40 1.02
N GLY A 38 -3.92 -5.42 0.17
CA GLY A 38 -4.27 -6.80 0.48
C GLY A 38 -3.33 -7.43 1.52
N SER A 39 -2.71 -8.54 1.16
CA SER A 39 -1.89 -9.34 2.09
C SER A 39 -0.46 -8.84 2.27
N PHE A 40 0.06 -8.10 1.30
CA PHE A 40 1.38 -7.45 1.36
C PHE A 40 1.23 -5.94 1.15
N VAL A 41 2.20 -5.19 1.65
CA VAL A 41 2.16 -3.73 1.75
C VAL A 41 3.35 -3.08 1.05
N GLN A 42 3.23 -1.79 0.75
CA GLN A 42 4.18 -1.02 -0.06
C GLN A 42 5.65 -1.07 0.44
N ARG A 43 5.85 -1.27 1.73
CA ARG A 43 7.21 -1.38 2.31
C ARG A 43 7.90 -2.70 1.99
N GLY A 44 7.22 -3.65 1.32
CA GLY A 44 7.74 -4.98 1.07
C GLY A 44 7.72 -5.86 2.32
N ASP A 45 6.59 -5.85 3.01
CA ASP A 45 6.35 -6.65 4.20
C ASP A 45 4.96 -7.30 4.14
N VAL A 46 4.71 -8.30 4.96
CA VAL A 46 3.36 -8.83 5.16
C VAL A 46 2.52 -7.82 5.95
N ALA A 47 1.23 -7.73 5.66
CA ALA A 47 0.31 -6.96 6.48
C ALA A 47 0.21 -7.58 7.88
N ILE A 48 -0.07 -6.75 8.89
CA ILE A 48 -0.05 -7.15 10.31
C ILE A 48 -0.99 -8.33 10.64
N THR A 49 -2.08 -8.44 9.89
CA THR A 49 -3.05 -9.53 9.99
C THR A 49 -3.77 -9.71 8.67
N ASP A 50 -4.68 -10.67 8.56
CA ASP A 50 -5.43 -10.92 7.34
C ASP A 50 -6.29 -9.70 6.93
N LYS A 51 -6.54 -9.60 5.63
CA LYS A 51 -7.24 -8.46 5.03
C LYS A 51 -8.70 -8.31 5.47
N TRP A 52 -9.39 -9.38 5.84
CA TRP A 52 -10.77 -9.33 6.33
C TRP A 52 -10.85 -8.77 7.74
N SER A 53 -9.93 -9.16 8.63
CA SER A 53 -9.80 -8.58 9.97
C SER A 53 -9.53 -7.07 9.87
N ARG A 54 -8.61 -6.65 9.00
CA ARG A 54 -8.36 -5.23 8.75
C ARG A 54 -9.56 -4.50 8.14
N ALA A 55 -10.30 -5.14 7.23
CA ALA A 55 -11.53 -4.56 6.68
C ALA A 55 -12.62 -4.39 7.75
N LYS A 56 -12.76 -5.36 8.66
CA LYS A 56 -13.67 -5.25 9.82
C LYS A 56 -13.32 -4.02 10.66
N THR A 57 -12.04 -3.81 10.94
CA THR A 57 -11.56 -2.67 11.70
C THR A 57 -11.84 -1.35 10.98
N ALA A 58 -11.61 -1.29 9.68
CA ALA A 58 -11.92 -0.13 8.85
C ALA A 58 -13.41 0.26 8.95
N LEU A 59 -14.29 -0.70 8.81
CA LEU A 59 -15.74 -0.49 8.97
C LEU A 59 -16.09 -0.01 10.38
N SER A 60 -15.50 -0.62 11.43
CA SER A 60 -15.70 -0.20 12.82
C SER A 60 -15.20 1.22 13.09
N SER A 61 -14.19 1.68 12.34
CA SER A 61 -13.67 3.05 12.43
C SER A 61 -14.49 4.07 11.65
N GLY A 62 -15.49 3.61 10.89
CA GLY A 62 -16.43 4.48 10.19
C GLY A 62 -16.31 4.49 8.67
N VAL A 63 -15.53 3.63 8.06
CA VAL A 63 -15.55 3.40 6.61
C VAL A 63 -16.84 2.67 6.24
N ASP A 64 -17.39 2.98 5.08
CA ASP A 64 -18.65 2.40 4.59
C ASP A 64 -18.43 1.27 3.59
N LEU A 65 -17.35 1.37 2.80
CA LEU A 65 -16.97 0.38 1.78
C LEU A 65 -15.45 0.21 1.77
N VAL A 66 -14.98 -1.04 1.91
CA VAL A 66 -13.56 -1.38 1.84
C VAL A 66 -13.28 -2.16 0.57
N ILE A 67 -12.41 -1.62 -0.27
CA ILE A 67 -11.97 -2.18 -1.54
C ILE A 67 -10.52 -2.65 -1.39
N GLU A 68 -10.19 -3.84 -1.91
CA GLU A 68 -8.81 -4.33 -1.97
C GLU A 68 -8.01 -3.59 -3.06
N LEU A 69 -6.86 -3.06 -2.70
CA LEU A 69 -5.83 -2.68 -3.66
C LEU A 69 -5.08 -3.94 -4.09
N PRO A 70 -5.18 -4.38 -5.35
CA PRO A 70 -4.46 -5.54 -5.85
C PRO A 70 -2.96 -5.48 -5.55
N VAL A 71 -2.36 -6.63 -5.23
CA VAL A 71 -0.97 -6.70 -4.77
C VAL A 71 0.03 -6.18 -5.81
N CYS A 72 -0.31 -6.24 -7.10
CA CYS A 72 0.52 -5.66 -8.16
C CYS A 72 0.66 -4.13 -8.06
N TYR A 73 -0.26 -3.45 -7.40
CA TYR A 73 -0.12 -2.03 -7.04
C TYR A 73 0.40 -1.85 -5.62
N ALA A 74 -0.16 -2.62 -4.67
CA ALA A 74 0.22 -2.52 -3.26
C ALA A 74 1.71 -2.80 -3.03
N LEU A 75 2.29 -3.77 -3.73
CA LEU A 75 3.70 -4.15 -3.65
C LEU A 75 4.53 -3.48 -4.75
N ASN A 76 4.39 -2.15 -4.88
CA ASN A 76 5.07 -1.38 -5.91
C ASN A 76 5.55 -0.01 -5.39
N ALA A 77 6.33 0.70 -6.20
CA ALA A 77 6.76 2.07 -5.89
C ALA A 77 5.57 3.04 -5.85
N ALA A 78 5.74 4.19 -5.17
CA ALA A 78 4.68 5.18 -4.96
C ALA A 78 3.92 5.58 -6.24
N PRO A 79 4.55 5.80 -7.41
CA PRO A 79 3.82 6.12 -8.64
C PRO A 79 2.81 5.04 -9.05
N ASN A 80 3.22 3.77 -9.04
CA ASN A 80 2.35 2.65 -9.43
C ASN A 80 1.30 2.34 -8.36
N PHE A 81 1.65 2.49 -7.10
CA PHE A 81 0.74 2.39 -5.97
C PHE A 81 -0.40 3.40 -6.09
N ALA A 82 -0.06 4.68 -6.27
CA ALA A 82 -1.02 5.76 -6.43
C ALA A 82 -1.89 5.59 -7.69
N THR A 83 -1.27 5.22 -8.82
CA THR A 83 -1.99 4.92 -10.07
C THR A 83 -3.03 3.83 -9.87
N GLY A 84 -2.68 2.73 -9.17
CA GLY A 84 -3.62 1.66 -8.87
C GLY A 84 -4.80 2.12 -8.03
N GLY A 85 -4.54 2.86 -6.96
CA GLY A 85 -5.58 3.43 -6.09
C GLY A 85 -6.53 4.35 -6.83
N ILE A 86 -6.00 5.32 -7.57
CA ILE A 86 -6.80 6.28 -8.35
C ILE A 86 -7.61 5.58 -9.44
N ASN A 87 -7.02 4.64 -10.16
CA ASN A 87 -7.73 3.97 -11.25
C ASN A 87 -8.82 3.02 -10.75
N ILE A 88 -8.70 2.45 -9.56
CA ILE A 88 -9.80 1.73 -8.88
C ILE A 88 -10.96 2.68 -8.59
N LEU A 89 -10.69 3.87 -8.04
CA LEU A 89 -11.71 4.86 -7.72
C LEU A 89 -12.38 5.43 -9.00
N ASN A 90 -11.58 5.69 -10.04
CA ASN A 90 -12.09 6.10 -11.35
C ASN A 90 -12.97 5.01 -11.99
N ALA A 91 -12.55 3.75 -11.90
CA ALA A 91 -13.31 2.62 -12.45
C ALA A 91 -14.62 2.40 -11.70
N LEU A 92 -14.66 2.64 -10.39
CA LEU A 92 -15.90 2.59 -9.59
C LEU A 92 -16.91 3.67 -10.03
N GLY A 93 -16.45 4.85 -10.45
CA GLY A 93 -17.23 5.87 -11.12
C GLY A 93 -18.17 6.72 -10.26
N VAL A 94 -18.15 6.55 -8.94
CA VAL A 94 -19.08 7.24 -7.99
C VAL A 94 -18.35 8.12 -6.98
N VAL A 95 -17.02 8.20 -7.04
CA VAL A 95 -16.19 8.93 -6.07
C VAL A 95 -16.02 10.37 -6.49
N ASN A 96 -16.23 11.32 -5.57
CA ASN A 96 -16.07 12.75 -5.82
C ASN A 96 -14.73 13.30 -5.32
N ASN A 97 -14.26 12.80 -4.17
CA ASN A 97 -13.06 13.32 -3.52
C ASN A 97 -12.14 12.18 -3.09
N ILE A 98 -10.83 12.43 -3.12
CA ILE A 98 -9.84 11.58 -2.44
C ILE A 98 -9.17 12.39 -1.34
N CYS A 99 -9.02 11.77 -0.16
CA CYS A 99 -8.35 12.36 0.97
C CYS A 99 -7.15 11.51 1.40
N PHE A 100 -6.01 12.15 1.56
CA PHE A 100 -4.78 11.52 2.03
C PHE A 100 -4.10 12.38 3.11
N GLY A 101 -3.31 11.73 3.96
CA GLY A 101 -2.50 12.46 4.95
C GLY A 101 -1.21 12.97 4.33
N SER A 102 -0.79 14.19 4.68
CA SER A 102 0.51 14.75 4.29
C SER A 102 1.19 15.45 5.48
N GLU A 103 2.50 15.57 5.42
CA GLU A 103 3.26 16.31 6.42
C GLU A 103 3.08 17.83 6.21
N SER A 104 2.99 18.30 4.97
CA SER A 104 2.77 19.71 4.67
C SER A 104 1.37 20.19 5.09
N GLY A 105 0.34 19.41 4.83
CA GLY A 105 -1.05 19.78 5.08
C GLY A 105 -1.58 20.85 4.10
N SER A 106 -0.81 21.20 3.07
CA SER A 106 -1.15 22.19 2.05
C SER A 106 -1.44 21.50 0.72
N ILE A 107 -2.70 21.51 0.30
CA ILE A 107 -3.09 20.91 -0.99
C ILE A 107 -2.48 21.70 -2.16
N ASP A 108 -2.38 23.01 -2.04
CA ASP A 108 -1.85 23.87 -3.11
C ASP A 108 -0.37 23.61 -3.38
N GLU A 109 0.44 23.42 -2.33
CA GLU A 109 1.86 23.05 -2.47
C GLU A 109 2.03 21.69 -3.13
N LEU A 110 1.22 20.69 -2.72
CA LEU A 110 1.24 19.36 -3.29
C LEU A 110 0.79 19.34 -4.76
N MET A 111 -0.24 20.13 -5.12
CA MET A 111 -0.71 20.28 -6.49
C MET A 111 0.35 20.94 -7.37
N SER A 112 0.96 22.04 -6.91
CA SER A 112 2.03 22.73 -7.64
C SER A 112 3.22 21.80 -7.87
N ALA A 113 3.60 21.01 -6.88
CA ALA A 113 4.68 20.03 -7.03
C ALA A 113 4.31 18.93 -8.04
N ALA A 114 3.08 18.41 -7.99
CA ALA A 114 2.62 17.39 -8.92
C ALA A 114 2.60 17.89 -10.37
N GLU A 115 2.13 19.10 -10.62
CA GLU A 115 2.12 19.74 -11.94
C GLU A 115 3.54 19.94 -12.50
N LEU A 116 4.48 20.41 -11.65
CA LEU A 116 5.88 20.55 -12.05
C LEU A 116 6.52 19.21 -12.40
N LEU A 117 6.21 18.16 -11.66
CA LEU A 117 6.71 16.81 -11.91
C LEU A 117 6.07 16.15 -13.14
N GLU A 118 4.83 16.47 -13.49
CA GLU A 118 4.19 15.99 -14.73
C GLU A 118 4.69 16.72 -15.98
N ASN A 119 5.06 18.00 -15.83
CA ASN A 119 5.58 18.82 -16.92
C ASN A 119 7.12 18.92 -16.87
N GLU A 120 7.80 17.80 -16.59
CA GLU A 120 9.27 17.73 -16.50
C GLU A 120 9.89 18.21 -17.83
N ASN A 121 10.71 19.24 -17.76
CA ASN A 121 11.43 19.74 -18.93
C ASN A 121 12.77 19.00 -19.14
N SER A 122 13.35 19.16 -20.34
CA SER A 122 14.59 18.49 -20.73
C SER A 122 15.78 18.81 -19.82
N GLU A 123 15.88 20.02 -19.31
CA GLU A 123 16.98 20.46 -18.41
C GLU A 123 16.94 19.69 -17.08
N ILE A 124 15.75 19.54 -16.49
CA ILE A 124 15.55 18.78 -15.24
C ILE A 124 15.85 17.29 -15.48
N SER A 125 15.34 16.72 -16.58
CA SER A 125 15.63 15.33 -16.97
C SER A 125 17.13 15.05 -17.09
N GLU A 126 17.89 15.96 -17.70
CA GLU A 126 19.33 15.84 -17.82
C GLU A 126 20.05 15.93 -16.46
N LYS A 127 19.62 16.84 -15.59
CA LYS A 127 20.13 16.91 -14.21
C LYS A 127 19.90 15.62 -13.45
N ILE A 128 18.68 15.05 -13.52
CA ILE A 128 18.35 13.77 -12.86
C ILE A 128 19.28 12.67 -13.39
N LYS A 129 19.38 12.51 -14.72
CA LYS A 129 20.28 11.51 -15.34
C LYS A 129 21.71 11.66 -14.86
N LYS A 130 22.25 12.88 -14.84
CA LYS A 130 23.62 13.15 -14.37
C LYS A 130 23.82 12.71 -12.91
N TYR A 131 22.86 12.99 -12.01
CA TYR A 131 22.96 12.60 -10.61
C TYR A 131 22.86 11.07 -10.44
N VAL A 132 21.98 10.41 -11.18
CA VAL A 132 21.84 8.94 -11.14
C VAL A 132 23.11 8.26 -11.68
N MET A 133 23.67 8.75 -12.78
CA MET A 133 24.97 8.26 -13.31
C MET A 133 26.11 8.48 -12.32
N GLY A 134 26.05 9.52 -11.50
CA GLY A 134 26.98 9.78 -10.40
C GLY A 134 26.76 8.86 -9.17
N GLY A 135 25.89 7.87 -9.26
CA GLY A 135 25.65 6.87 -8.20
C GLY A 135 24.59 7.26 -7.17
N MET A 136 23.86 8.37 -7.40
CA MET A 136 22.75 8.77 -6.52
C MET A 136 21.51 7.89 -6.78
N SER A 137 20.73 7.62 -5.74
CA SER A 137 19.43 6.97 -5.94
C SER A 137 18.48 7.91 -6.69
N TYR A 138 17.56 7.35 -7.47
CA TYR A 138 16.60 8.16 -8.25
C TYR A 138 15.79 9.14 -7.39
N PRO A 139 15.23 8.76 -6.21
CA PRO A 139 14.52 9.72 -5.36
C PRO A 139 15.39 10.90 -4.93
N ASN A 140 16.62 10.64 -4.52
CA ASN A 140 17.55 11.71 -4.12
C ASN A 140 17.96 12.59 -5.29
N ALA A 141 18.16 12.02 -6.48
CA ALA A 141 18.45 12.75 -7.71
C ALA A 141 17.29 13.66 -8.11
N LEU A 142 16.05 13.18 -7.99
CA LEU A 142 14.81 13.93 -8.23
C LEU A 142 14.72 15.13 -7.27
N THR A 143 14.78 14.87 -5.96
CA THR A 143 14.73 15.93 -4.94
C THR A 143 15.79 17.00 -5.19
N LYS A 144 17.01 16.60 -5.54
CA LYS A 144 18.11 17.52 -5.82
C LYS A 144 17.89 18.32 -7.10
N ALA A 145 17.33 17.71 -8.16
CA ALA A 145 17.08 18.40 -9.41
C ALA A 145 15.98 19.47 -9.28
N TYR A 146 14.98 19.22 -8.46
CA TYR A 146 13.86 20.13 -8.22
C TYR A 146 14.04 21.07 -7.02
N SER A 147 15.18 21.04 -6.32
CA SER A 147 15.40 21.80 -5.06
C SER A 147 15.21 23.31 -5.14
N ALA A 148 15.30 23.90 -6.33
CA ALA A 148 15.03 25.33 -6.56
C ALA A 148 13.54 25.64 -6.86
N LEU A 149 12.71 24.62 -7.15
CA LEU A 149 11.34 24.78 -7.63
C LEU A 149 10.31 24.21 -6.65
N ILE A 150 10.68 23.18 -5.91
CA ILE A 150 9.79 22.46 -4.98
C ILE A 150 10.45 22.44 -3.60
N PRO A 151 9.72 22.79 -2.52
CA PRO A 151 10.22 22.65 -1.16
C PRO A 151 10.73 21.23 -0.89
N SER A 152 11.88 21.13 -0.21
CA SER A 152 12.58 19.84 -0.03
C SER A 152 11.76 18.79 0.72
N ASP A 153 10.93 19.20 1.66
CA ASP A 153 10.05 18.33 2.46
C ASP A 153 8.93 17.68 1.62
N ILE A 154 8.47 18.35 0.55
CA ILE A 154 7.49 17.76 -0.38
C ILE A 154 8.03 16.50 -1.06
N LEU A 155 9.32 16.49 -1.41
CA LEU A 155 9.96 15.39 -2.13
C LEU A 155 10.79 14.46 -1.22
N SER A 156 10.88 14.72 0.08
CA SER A 156 11.64 13.90 1.02
C SER A 156 10.79 13.21 2.09
N GLU A 157 9.68 13.82 2.51
CA GLU A 157 8.80 13.23 3.50
C GLU A 157 7.87 12.18 2.86
N PRO A 158 7.76 10.97 3.44
CA PRO A 158 7.09 9.83 2.79
C PRO A 158 5.63 10.07 2.41
N ASN A 159 4.85 10.76 3.27
CA ASN A 159 3.44 10.97 2.96
C ASN A 159 3.24 12.12 1.97
N ASN A 160 4.12 13.15 1.97
CA ASN A 160 4.11 14.18 0.93
C ASN A 160 4.42 13.57 -0.44
N ILE A 161 5.42 12.67 -0.53
CA ILE A 161 5.74 11.95 -1.78
C ILE A 161 4.52 11.19 -2.27
N LEU A 162 3.87 10.41 -1.39
CA LEU A 162 2.71 9.61 -1.79
C LEU A 162 1.51 10.50 -2.16
N ALA A 163 1.27 11.58 -1.42
CA ALA A 163 0.24 12.58 -1.72
C ALA A 163 0.44 13.21 -3.11
N THR A 164 1.67 13.61 -3.42
CA THR A 164 2.05 14.15 -4.73
C THR A 164 1.80 13.12 -5.84
N GLU A 165 2.14 11.84 -5.63
CA GLU A 165 1.89 10.78 -6.62
C GLU A 165 0.39 10.50 -6.84
N TYR A 166 -0.47 10.63 -5.81
CA TYR A 166 -1.92 10.58 -6.01
C TYR A 166 -2.42 11.71 -6.92
N ILE A 167 -1.95 12.93 -6.70
CA ILE A 167 -2.33 14.08 -7.54
C ILE A 167 -1.83 13.87 -8.97
N ARG A 168 -0.59 13.40 -9.16
CA ARG A 168 -0.04 13.04 -10.47
C ARG A 168 -0.90 11.97 -11.16
N ALA A 169 -1.34 10.95 -10.44
CA ALA A 169 -2.21 9.92 -10.98
C ALA A 169 -3.60 10.47 -11.39
N LEU A 170 -4.15 11.42 -10.64
CA LEU A 170 -5.37 12.15 -11.03
C LEU A 170 -5.16 12.94 -12.34
N ILE A 171 -4.05 13.66 -12.46
CA ILE A 171 -3.72 14.43 -13.67
C ILE A 171 -3.59 13.49 -14.87
N ARG A 172 -2.79 12.42 -14.76
CA ARG A 172 -2.57 11.44 -15.85
C ARG A 172 -3.82 10.74 -16.32
N SER A 173 -4.78 10.51 -15.44
CA SER A 173 -6.03 9.81 -15.74
C SER A 173 -7.15 10.76 -16.14
N ASP A 174 -6.91 12.06 -16.24
CA ASP A 174 -7.93 13.10 -16.45
C ASP A 174 -9.13 12.90 -15.51
N SER A 175 -8.84 12.64 -14.25
CA SER A 175 -9.82 12.29 -13.23
C SER A 175 -10.61 13.52 -12.77
N LYS A 176 -11.90 13.35 -12.56
CA LYS A 176 -12.78 14.38 -11.96
C LYS A 176 -12.77 14.36 -10.43
N ILE A 177 -12.08 13.40 -9.82
CA ILE A 177 -11.94 13.25 -8.37
C ILE A 177 -11.07 14.39 -7.85
N LYS A 178 -11.55 15.12 -6.84
CA LYS A 178 -10.85 16.25 -6.26
C LYS A 178 -9.94 15.78 -5.12
N PRO A 179 -8.66 16.17 -5.11
CA PRO A 179 -7.75 15.85 -4.01
C PRO A 179 -8.01 16.73 -2.79
N MET A 180 -7.92 16.13 -1.61
CA MET A 180 -7.95 16.77 -0.29
C MET A 180 -6.83 16.21 0.56
N THR A 181 -6.26 17.00 1.46
CA THR A 181 -5.23 16.53 2.38
C THR A 181 -5.57 16.88 3.82
N VAL A 182 -5.21 15.97 4.72
CA VAL A 182 -5.25 16.17 6.17
C VAL A 182 -3.83 16.24 6.68
N LYS A 183 -3.49 17.29 7.42
CA LYS A 183 -2.17 17.43 8.00
C LYS A 183 -1.90 16.34 9.03
N ARG A 184 -0.82 15.58 8.83
CA ARG A 184 -0.39 14.58 9.82
C ARG A 184 0.26 15.27 11.00
N HIS A 185 -0.30 15.06 12.17
CA HIS A 185 0.36 15.49 13.38
C HIS A 185 1.50 14.52 13.70
N LYS A 186 2.75 15.00 13.64
CA LYS A 186 3.88 14.27 14.23
C LYS A 186 3.58 14.13 15.72
N ALA A 187 3.72 12.94 16.27
CA ALA A 187 3.58 12.68 17.70
C ALA A 187 4.53 13.64 18.47
N GLY A 188 4.01 14.77 18.85
CA GLY A 188 4.73 15.85 19.53
C GLY A 188 4.16 16.01 20.95
N TYR A 189 5.03 16.21 21.91
CA TYR A 189 4.85 16.19 23.36
C TYR A 189 3.85 17.21 23.95
N HIS A 190 3.14 18.01 23.15
CA HIS A 190 2.44 19.21 23.66
C HIS A 190 0.95 19.38 23.36
N ASP A 191 0.29 18.47 22.61
CA ASP A 191 -1.16 18.62 22.38
C ASP A 191 -1.98 17.66 23.24
N ARG A 192 -2.69 18.23 24.24
CA ARG A 192 -3.47 17.52 25.26
C ARG A 192 -4.90 17.13 24.81
N ASN A 193 -5.20 17.06 23.51
CA ASN A 193 -6.53 16.70 23.01
C ASN A 193 -6.57 15.24 22.54
N LEU A 194 -7.76 14.68 22.43
CA LEU A 194 -8.17 13.27 22.22
C LEU A 194 -7.29 12.30 21.37
N TYR A 195 -6.21 12.76 20.74
CA TYR A 195 -5.32 11.97 19.88
C TYR A 195 -3.86 11.95 20.36
N GLN A 196 -3.63 12.05 21.66
CA GLN A 196 -2.27 12.14 22.26
C GLN A 196 -1.39 10.90 22.00
N ASN A 197 -1.99 9.77 21.63
CA ASN A 197 -1.31 8.49 21.46
C ASN A 197 -1.18 8.08 19.99
N ILE A 198 -0.92 9.00 19.06
CA ILE A 198 -0.65 8.64 17.67
C ILE A 198 0.78 8.10 17.56
N ALA A 199 0.92 6.79 17.39
CA ALA A 199 2.19 6.15 17.09
C ALA A 199 2.30 5.86 15.58
N SER A 200 3.52 5.91 15.03
CA SER A 200 3.72 5.48 13.66
C SER A 200 3.47 3.97 13.51
N ALA A 201 3.01 3.56 12.35
CA ALA A 201 2.82 2.16 12.00
C ALA A 201 4.05 1.29 12.29
N THR A 202 5.25 1.80 12.04
CA THR A 202 6.51 1.11 12.36
C THR A 202 6.70 0.92 13.87
N LYS A 203 6.38 1.97 14.66
CA LYS A 203 6.50 1.89 16.12
C LYS A 203 5.50 0.89 16.72
N LEU A 204 4.26 0.87 16.24
CA LEU A 204 3.25 -0.10 16.68
C LEU A 204 3.67 -1.55 16.40
N ARG A 205 4.29 -1.82 15.23
CA ARG A 205 4.86 -3.15 14.94
C ARG A 205 5.98 -3.52 15.89
N GLU A 206 6.89 -2.60 16.15
CA GLU A 206 7.99 -2.80 17.09
C GLU A 206 7.46 -3.11 18.49
N MET A 207 6.53 -2.29 18.98
CA MET A 207 5.89 -2.49 20.29
C MET A 207 5.22 -3.85 20.37
N ASN A 208 4.44 -4.21 19.33
CA ASN A 208 3.74 -5.49 19.32
C ASN A 208 4.71 -6.70 19.24
N ARG A 209 5.81 -6.59 18.47
CA ARG A 209 6.87 -7.63 18.47
C ARG A 209 7.55 -7.79 19.84
N ASN A 210 7.63 -6.70 20.59
CA ASN A 210 8.19 -6.70 21.93
C ASN A 210 7.17 -7.08 23.01
N ASN A 211 5.93 -7.48 22.63
CA ASN A 211 4.81 -7.72 23.55
C ASN A 211 4.44 -6.49 24.43
N GLU A 212 4.71 -5.29 23.94
CA GLU A 212 4.27 -4.05 24.56
C GLU A 212 2.78 -3.81 24.29
N ASN A 213 2.07 -3.19 25.24
CA ASN A 213 0.65 -2.86 25.07
C ASN A 213 0.44 -1.77 24.02
N ILE A 214 -0.31 -2.07 22.98
CA ILE A 214 -0.65 -1.13 21.90
C ILE A 214 -2.11 -0.62 21.95
N ASN A 215 -2.90 -1.06 22.93
CA ASN A 215 -4.34 -0.72 23.00
C ASN A 215 -4.61 0.79 23.10
N ASP A 216 -3.67 1.56 23.66
CA ASP A 216 -3.80 3.02 23.78
C ASP A 216 -3.58 3.76 22.44
N PHE A 217 -3.09 3.07 21.43
CA PHE A 217 -2.73 3.62 20.12
C PHE A 217 -3.68 3.20 18.99
N ILE A 218 -4.66 2.35 19.30
CA ILE A 218 -5.64 1.81 18.35
C ILE A 218 -7.07 2.08 18.84
N PRO A 219 -8.02 2.40 17.93
CA PRO A 219 -9.40 2.75 18.30
C PRO A 219 -10.32 1.54 18.55
N TYR A 220 -9.74 0.33 18.71
CA TYR A 220 -10.47 -0.92 18.90
C TYR A 220 -9.66 -1.88 19.78
N LYS A 221 -10.29 -2.94 20.28
CA LYS A 221 -9.57 -3.99 21.00
C LYS A 221 -9.01 -5.00 20.03
N LEU A 222 -7.78 -5.46 20.23
CA LEU A 222 -7.14 -6.51 19.41
C LEU A 222 -7.97 -7.79 19.37
N GLU A 223 -8.63 -8.13 20.48
CA GLU A 223 -9.56 -9.28 20.60
C GLU A 223 -10.71 -9.22 19.57
N ASP A 224 -11.23 -8.00 19.29
CA ASP A 224 -12.36 -7.81 18.37
C ASP A 224 -12.01 -8.16 16.90
N ILE A 225 -10.71 -8.17 16.58
CA ILE A 225 -10.22 -8.43 15.22
C ILE A 225 -9.49 -9.77 15.08
N ASN A 226 -9.51 -10.63 16.12
CA ASN A 226 -8.76 -11.88 16.16
C ASN A 226 -7.27 -11.69 15.82
N CYS A 227 -6.65 -10.62 16.29
CA CYS A 227 -5.26 -10.27 16.03
C CYS A 227 -4.48 -10.17 17.35
N ASP A 228 -4.57 -11.20 18.18
CA ASP A 228 -3.83 -11.25 19.44
C ASP A 228 -2.32 -11.26 19.20
N ILE A 229 -1.89 -11.83 18.09
CA ILE A 229 -0.47 -11.89 17.69
C ILE A 229 -0.36 -11.50 16.19
N PRO A 230 0.51 -10.52 15.83
CA PRO A 230 0.69 -10.09 14.45
C PRO A 230 1.31 -11.18 13.57
N TYR A 231 1.07 -11.06 12.26
CA TYR A 231 1.79 -11.86 11.28
C TYR A 231 3.29 -11.51 11.32
N ASP A 232 4.11 -12.55 11.25
CA ASP A 232 5.57 -12.40 11.24
C ASP A 232 6.16 -12.92 9.93
N ILE A 233 6.79 -12.02 9.20
CA ILE A 233 7.44 -12.33 7.92
C ILE A 233 8.60 -13.31 8.06
N SER A 234 9.20 -13.43 9.23
CA SER A 234 10.27 -14.41 9.50
C SER A 234 9.81 -15.86 9.30
N ASN A 235 8.51 -16.13 9.43
CA ASN A 235 7.94 -17.44 9.07
C ASN A 235 8.09 -17.79 7.57
N LEU A 236 8.47 -16.83 6.72
CA LEU A 236 8.76 -17.04 5.29
C LEU A 236 10.26 -17.17 4.98
N ASP A 237 11.14 -17.06 5.97
CA ASP A 237 12.60 -17.06 5.76
C ASP A 237 13.07 -18.22 4.88
N SER A 238 12.75 -19.45 5.28
CA SER A 238 13.12 -20.64 4.50
C SER A 238 12.47 -20.68 3.12
N ALA A 239 11.22 -20.23 2.99
CA ALA A 239 10.52 -20.18 1.71
C ALA A 239 11.16 -19.16 0.75
N ILE A 240 11.50 -17.97 1.25
CA ILE A 240 12.18 -16.91 0.50
C ILE A 240 13.55 -17.40 0.02
N ILE A 241 14.37 -17.91 0.94
CA ILE A 241 15.73 -18.36 0.63
C ILE A 241 15.69 -19.53 -0.36
N SER A 242 14.83 -20.54 -0.13
CA SER A 242 14.66 -21.67 -1.04
C SER A 242 14.20 -21.23 -2.44
N LYS A 243 13.21 -20.36 -2.51
CA LYS A 243 12.73 -19.83 -3.80
C LYS A 243 13.84 -19.17 -4.58
N LEU A 244 14.61 -18.27 -3.97
CA LEU A 244 15.70 -17.55 -4.64
C LEU A 244 16.86 -18.45 -5.03
N ARG A 245 17.21 -19.46 -4.25
CA ARG A 245 18.26 -20.44 -4.58
C ARG A 245 17.88 -21.35 -5.77
N LEU A 246 16.58 -21.47 -6.06
CA LEU A 246 16.07 -22.22 -7.22
C LEU A 246 15.89 -21.36 -8.48
N MET A 247 16.00 -20.03 -8.37
CA MET A 247 15.83 -19.11 -9.51
C MET A 247 17.17 -18.88 -10.24
N THR A 248 17.04 -18.62 -11.54
CA THR A 248 18.14 -18.10 -12.36
C THR A 248 18.15 -16.57 -12.38
N ALA A 249 19.22 -15.97 -12.92
CA ALA A 249 19.27 -14.52 -13.14
C ALA A 249 18.17 -14.05 -14.11
N GLU A 250 17.88 -14.83 -15.13
CA GLU A 250 16.82 -14.55 -16.10
C GLU A 250 15.43 -14.56 -15.45
N ASP A 251 15.15 -15.53 -14.57
CA ASP A 251 13.90 -15.56 -13.81
C ASP A 251 13.74 -14.28 -12.99
N LEU A 252 14.80 -13.85 -12.30
CA LEU A 252 14.77 -12.63 -11.49
C LEU A 252 14.61 -11.35 -12.33
N GLN A 253 15.21 -11.28 -13.51
CA GLN A 253 15.05 -10.14 -14.42
C GLN A 253 13.61 -9.92 -14.84
N ASN A 254 12.78 -10.95 -14.87
CA ASN A 254 11.35 -10.87 -15.17
C ASN A 254 10.50 -10.40 -13.97
N ILE A 255 11.05 -10.43 -12.76
CA ILE A 255 10.33 -10.00 -11.54
C ILE A 255 10.13 -8.48 -11.53
N SER A 256 8.96 -8.05 -11.03
CA SER A 256 8.61 -6.64 -10.88
C SER A 256 9.68 -5.87 -10.10
N GLU A 257 9.95 -4.64 -10.51
CA GLU A 257 10.96 -3.72 -9.97
C GLU A 257 12.43 -4.21 -10.05
N VAL A 258 12.70 -5.45 -10.45
CA VAL A 258 14.09 -5.91 -10.68
C VAL A 258 14.65 -5.22 -11.94
N THR A 259 15.75 -4.52 -11.76
CA THR A 259 16.48 -3.80 -12.82
C THR A 259 17.84 -4.44 -13.03
N GLU A 260 18.42 -4.22 -14.20
CA GLU A 260 19.69 -4.83 -14.62
C GLU A 260 20.80 -4.71 -13.56
N GLY A 261 21.45 -5.82 -13.28
CA GLY A 261 22.59 -5.97 -12.37
C GLY A 261 22.24 -6.31 -10.92
N ILE A 262 21.01 -6.06 -10.45
CA ILE A 262 20.61 -6.39 -9.06
C ILE A 262 20.31 -7.88 -8.88
N GLU A 263 19.87 -8.57 -9.95
CA GLU A 263 19.53 -9.99 -9.93
C GLU A 263 20.69 -10.86 -9.45
N ASN A 264 21.90 -10.61 -9.97
CA ASN A 264 23.10 -11.35 -9.58
C ASN A 264 23.46 -11.14 -8.11
N ARG A 265 23.28 -9.90 -7.61
CA ARG A 265 23.51 -9.58 -6.20
C ARG A 265 22.48 -10.25 -5.30
N ILE A 266 21.20 -10.30 -5.69
CA ILE A 266 20.15 -11.02 -4.95
C ILE A 266 20.48 -12.50 -4.84
N LEU A 267 20.86 -13.16 -5.97
CA LEU A 267 21.21 -14.59 -5.99
C LEU A 267 22.43 -14.90 -5.14
N SER A 268 23.50 -14.12 -5.28
CA SER A 268 24.72 -14.33 -4.48
C SER A 268 24.44 -14.12 -2.99
N SER A 269 23.67 -13.10 -2.64
CA SER A 269 23.27 -12.82 -1.26
C SER A 269 22.39 -13.92 -0.67
N ALA A 270 21.47 -14.51 -1.46
CA ALA A 270 20.59 -15.60 -1.02
C ALA A 270 21.40 -16.85 -0.62
N ASN A 271 22.55 -17.10 -1.23
CA ASN A 271 23.42 -18.20 -0.86
C ASN A 271 24.15 -17.99 0.49
N MET A 272 24.32 -16.74 0.88
CA MET A 272 25.00 -16.34 2.14
C MET A 272 24.04 -15.96 3.27
N SER A 273 22.75 -15.96 3.01
CA SER A 273 21.73 -15.52 3.97
C SER A 273 20.94 -16.71 4.54
N TYR A 274 20.47 -16.55 5.76
CA TYR A 274 19.65 -17.54 6.47
C TYR A 274 18.27 -17.00 6.87
N SER A 275 18.02 -15.69 6.67
CA SER A 275 16.74 -15.04 6.94
C SER A 275 16.47 -13.94 5.92
N PHE A 276 15.21 -13.49 5.84
CA PHE A 276 14.82 -12.37 4.99
C PHE A 276 15.57 -11.09 5.34
N GLU A 277 15.71 -10.79 6.62
CA GLU A 277 16.41 -9.57 7.06
C GLU A 277 17.90 -9.62 6.72
N THR A 278 18.58 -10.75 6.94
CA THR A 278 20.00 -10.89 6.55
C THR A 278 20.18 -10.81 5.04
N LEU A 279 19.22 -11.34 4.26
CA LEU A 279 19.23 -11.22 2.81
C LEU A 279 19.10 -9.75 2.37
N VAL A 280 18.15 -9.02 2.94
CA VAL A 280 17.95 -7.59 2.64
C VAL A 280 19.20 -6.79 2.93
N GLU A 281 19.84 -7.00 4.09
CA GLU A 281 21.09 -6.30 4.44
C GLU A 281 22.24 -6.65 3.49
N ASN A 282 22.41 -7.92 3.09
CA ASN A 282 23.45 -8.35 2.15
C ASN A 282 23.23 -7.76 0.71
N VAL A 283 21.97 -7.58 0.30
CA VAL A 283 21.63 -6.97 -1.01
C VAL A 283 21.78 -5.45 -0.97
N LYS A 284 21.64 -4.81 0.20
CA LYS A 284 21.63 -3.37 0.36
C LYS A 284 22.82 -2.66 -0.31
N ASN A 285 22.56 -1.55 -0.94
CA ASN A 285 23.54 -0.68 -1.56
C ASN A 285 23.03 0.76 -1.66
N LYS A 286 23.88 1.70 -2.10
CA LYS A 286 23.52 3.13 -2.20
C LYS A 286 22.46 3.45 -3.28
N ARG A 287 22.27 2.55 -4.26
CA ARG A 287 21.38 2.78 -5.42
C ARG A 287 19.92 2.46 -5.12
N TYR A 288 19.65 1.48 -4.24
CA TYR A 288 18.31 0.98 -3.98
C TYR A 288 17.90 1.19 -2.53
N THR A 289 16.67 1.68 -2.32
CA THR A 289 16.09 1.79 -0.98
C THR A 289 15.80 0.41 -0.40
N THR A 290 15.84 0.28 0.91
CA THR A 290 15.51 -0.98 1.62
C THR A 290 14.12 -1.50 1.22
N SER A 291 13.11 -0.61 1.15
CA SER A 291 11.76 -1.00 0.73
C SER A 291 11.72 -1.57 -0.69
N LYS A 292 12.49 -1.01 -1.64
CA LYS A 292 12.57 -1.56 -3.00
C LYS A 292 13.18 -2.95 -3.02
N ILE A 293 14.26 -3.18 -2.26
CA ILE A 293 14.89 -4.51 -2.14
C ILE A 293 13.90 -5.52 -1.56
N ARG A 294 13.19 -5.16 -0.49
CA ARG A 294 12.17 -6.01 0.13
C ARG A 294 11.06 -6.36 -0.87
N ARG A 295 10.55 -5.38 -1.62
CA ARG A 295 9.52 -5.62 -2.64
C ARG A 295 10.00 -6.56 -3.75
N MET A 296 11.22 -6.39 -4.27
CA MET A 296 11.79 -7.32 -5.27
C MET A 296 11.83 -8.76 -4.76
N ILE A 297 12.27 -8.96 -3.52
CA ILE A 297 12.37 -10.30 -2.90
C ILE A 297 10.98 -10.91 -2.70
N ILE A 298 10.02 -10.16 -2.16
CA ILE A 298 8.64 -10.64 -1.98
C ILE A 298 7.97 -10.88 -3.33
N SER A 299 8.20 -10.02 -4.33
CA SER A 299 7.70 -10.21 -5.70
C SER A 299 8.22 -11.53 -6.30
N ALA A 300 9.50 -11.86 -6.09
CA ALA A 300 10.07 -13.14 -6.51
C ALA A 300 9.39 -14.32 -5.81
N LEU A 301 9.13 -14.21 -4.50
CA LEU A 301 8.46 -15.26 -3.72
C LEU A 301 7.05 -15.53 -4.25
N ILE A 302 6.24 -14.49 -4.45
CA ILE A 302 4.83 -14.63 -4.90
C ILE A 302 4.71 -14.77 -6.43
N GLY A 303 5.80 -14.68 -7.19
CA GLY A 303 5.81 -14.74 -8.66
C GLY A 303 5.13 -13.54 -9.31
N PHE A 304 5.38 -12.34 -8.79
CA PHE A 304 4.92 -11.10 -9.40
C PHE A 304 5.91 -10.66 -10.49
N THR A 305 5.59 -10.97 -11.72
CA THR A 305 6.36 -10.63 -12.92
C THR A 305 5.91 -9.31 -13.53
N LYS A 306 6.76 -8.70 -14.36
CA LYS A 306 6.53 -7.38 -14.97
C LYS A 306 5.28 -7.32 -15.85
N ASP A 307 4.94 -8.42 -16.52
CA ASP A 307 3.79 -8.55 -17.41
C ASP A 307 2.43 -8.56 -16.68
N ILE A 308 2.41 -8.87 -15.38
CA ILE A 308 1.16 -8.85 -14.58
C ILE A 308 0.71 -7.41 -14.26
N TYR A 309 1.66 -6.47 -14.20
CA TYR A 309 1.33 -5.07 -13.96
C TYR A 309 0.59 -4.46 -15.15
N SER A 310 -0.51 -3.81 -14.88
CA SER A 310 -1.23 -2.94 -15.81
C SER A 310 -1.67 -1.68 -15.06
N PRO A 311 -1.61 -0.49 -15.66
CA PRO A 311 -2.12 0.71 -15.01
C PRO A 311 -3.60 0.63 -14.66
N MET A 312 -4.39 -0.11 -15.46
CA MET A 312 -5.83 -0.29 -15.25
C MET A 312 -6.12 -1.54 -14.43
N PRO A 313 -6.98 -1.44 -13.39
CA PRO A 313 -7.41 -2.60 -12.63
C PRO A 313 -8.26 -3.53 -13.51
N GLN A 314 -8.06 -4.83 -13.35
CA GLN A 314 -8.85 -5.85 -14.06
C GLN A 314 -10.18 -6.16 -13.33
N TYR A 315 -10.31 -5.75 -12.08
CA TYR A 315 -11.49 -5.96 -11.23
C TYR A 315 -11.47 -5.02 -10.03
N ILE A 316 -12.60 -4.90 -9.36
CA ILE A 316 -12.75 -4.27 -8.05
C ILE A 316 -13.20 -5.33 -7.05
N ARG A 317 -12.43 -5.58 -6.00
CA ARG A 317 -12.75 -6.57 -4.98
C ARG A 317 -13.20 -5.91 -3.68
N ILE A 318 -14.37 -6.30 -3.19
CA ILE A 318 -14.94 -5.82 -1.95
C ILE A 318 -14.46 -6.70 -0.80
N LEU A 319 -13.85 -6.09 0.23
CA LEU A 319 -13.43 -6.75 1.46
C LEU A 319 -14.41 -6.54 2.60
N GLY A 320 -15.07 -5.39 2.63
CA GLY A 320 -16.02 -5.08 3.69
C GLY A 320 -17.03 -4.01 3.27
N ILE A 321 -18.23 -4.06 3.87
CA ILE A 321 -19.35 -3.21 3.48
C ILE A 321 -20.37 -3.06 4.63
N ASN A 322 -20.94 -1.86 4.79
CA ASN A 322 -22.09 -1.60 5.65
C ASN A 322 -23.33 -1.19 4.81
N LYS A 323 -24.41 -0.74 5.45
CA LYS A 323 -25.66 -0.32 4.75
C LYS A 323 -25.44 0.83 3.76
N VAL A 324 -24.63 1.83 4.14
CA VAL A 324 -24.29 2.97 3.25
C VAL A 324 -23.46 2.46 2.08
N GLY A 325 -22.46 1.64 2.34
CA GLY A 325 -21.63 1.02 1.31
C GLY A 325 -22.44 0.17 0.31
N MET A 326 -23.50 -0.53 0.75
CA MET A 326 -24.41 -1.25 -0.15
C MET A 326 -25.13 -0.30 -1.12
N THR A 327 -25.49 0.90 -0.68
CA THR A 327 -26.08 1.93 -1.54
C THR A 327 -25.08 2.42 -2.57
N ILE A 328 -23.84 2.71 -2.14
CA ILE A 328 -22.73 3.09 -3.03
C ILE A 328 -22.50 2.00 -4.09
N LEU A 329 -22.42 0.74 -3.66
CA LEU A 329 -22.17 -0.38 -4.56
C LEU A 329 -23.30 -0.57 -5.57
N LYS A 330 -24.56 -0.31 -5.16
CA LYS A 330 -25.72 -0.34 -6.07
C LYS A 330 -25.62 0.76 -7.14
N GLN A 331 -25.18 1.96 -6.77
CA GLN A 331 -24.95 3.06 -7.72
C GLN A 331 -23.80 2.72 -8.68
N ALA A 332 -22.70 2.18 -8.14
CA ALA A 332 -21.52 1.81 -8.92
C ALA A 332 -21.80 0.73 -9.98
N LYS A 333 -22.67 -0.24 -9.69
CA LYS A 333 -22.97 -1.37 -10.61
C LYS A 333 -23.45 -0.94 -12.01
N GLY A 334 -24.05 0.25 -12.14
CA GLY A 334 -24.49 0.76 -13.44
C GLY A 334 -23.44 1.55 -14.21
N ILE A 335 -22.30 1.88 -13.56
CA ILE A 335 -21.31 2.83 -14.08
C ILE A 335 -19.92 2.17 -14.16
N CYS A 336 -19.63 1.26 -13.25
CA CYS A 336 -18.33 0.60 -13.13
C CYS A 336 -17.96 -0.14 -14.41
N LYS A 337 -16.73 0.10 -14.88
CA LYS A 337 -16.21 -0.42 -16.15
C LYS A 337 -15.52 -1.79 -16.03
N VAL A 338 -15.33 -2.28 -14.82
CA VAL A 338 -14.67 -3.55 -14.54
C VAL A 338 -15.52 -4.41 -13.61
N PRO A 339 -15.35 -5.75 -13.61
CA PRO A 339 -16.10 -6.62 -12.73
C PRO A 339 -15.95 -6.25 -11.25
N ILE A 340 -17.07 -6.22 -10.51
CA ILE A 340 -17.07 -6.04 -9.05
C ILE A 340 -17.20 -7.40 -8.39
N ILE A 341 -16.16 -7.82 -7.67
CA ILE A 341 -16.09 -9.12 -6.99
C ILE A 341 -16.53 -8.95 -5.54
N THR A 342 -17.68 -9.54 -5.22
CA THR A 342 -18.16 -9.70 -3.83
C THR A 342 -17.97 -11.13 -3.33
N LYS A 343 -17.96 -12.12 -4.24
CA LYS A 343 -17.74 -13.54 -3.93
C LYS A 343 -16.71 -14.10 -4.90
N THR A 344 -15.52 -14.33 -4.40
CA THR A 344 -14.37 -14.72 -5.23
C THR A 344 -14.52 -16.09 -5.88
N ALA A 345 -15.25 -17.03 -5.23
CA ALA A 345 -15.53 -18.34 -5.79
C ALA A 345 -16.38 -18.30 -7.09
N ASP A 346 -17.15 -17.22 -7.28
CA ASP A 346 -18.00 -17.04 -8.45
C ASP A 346 -17.28 -16.28 -9.60
N PHE A 347 -16.10 -15.72 -9.34
CA PHE A 347 -15.32 -15.02 -10.35
C PHE A 347 -14.60 -16.02 -11.26
N LYS A 348 -15.05 -16.10 -12.51
CA LYS A 348 -14.57 -17.08 -13.51
C LYS A 348 -13.65 -16.48 -14.57
N GLU A 349 -13.50 -15.14 -14.56
CA GLU A 349 -12.66 -14.47 -15.54
C GLU A 349 -11.18 -14.79 -15.30
N GLN A 350 -10.42 -14.89 -16.40
CA GLN A 350 -8.98 -15.05 -16.32
C GLN A 350 -8.35 -13.67 -16.07
N SER A 351 -7.88 -13.45 -14.85
CA SER A 351 -7.21 -12.22 -14.45
C SER A 351 -5.86 -12.54 -13.81
N PRO A 352 -4.74 -12.21 -14.47
CA PRO A 352 -3.42 -12.35 -13.87
C PRO A 352 -3.27 -11.60 -12.54
N GLN A 353 -3.87 -10.41 -12.40
CA GLN A 353 -3.87 -9.63 -11.17
C GLN A 353 -4.62 -10.39 -10.04
N PHE A 354 -5.81 -10.94 -10.33
CA PHE A 354 -6.58 -11.70 -9.34
C PHE A 354 -5.85 -12.98 -8.91
N ASN A 355 -5.27 -13.71 -9.87
CA ASN A 355 -4.51 -14.91 -9.58
C ASN A 355 -3.28 -14.61 -8.72
N LEU A 356 -2.65 -13.45 -8.93
CA LEU A 356 -1.55 -12.97 -8.10
C LEU A 356 -2.03 -12.65 -6.68
N ASP A 357 -3.18 -12.02 -6.51
CA ASP A 357 -3.75 -11.71 -5.18
C ASP A 357 -4.06 -12.98 -4.39
N VAL A 358 -4.67 -13.99 -5.03
CA VAL A 358 -4.95 -15.29 -4.39
C VAL A 358 -3.64 -15.96 -3.95
N ARG A 359 -2.63 -15.94 -4.80
CA ARG A 359 -1.30 -16.50 -4.51
C ARG A 359 -0.61 -15.75 -3.38
N ALA A 360 -0.66 -14.42 -3.40
CA ALA A 360 -0.11 -13.56 -2.36
C ALA A 360 -0.79 -13.83 -1.01
N THR A 361 -2.11 -13.99 -0.99
CA THR A 361 -2.85 -14.34 0.23
C THR A 361 -2.44 -15.71 0.76
N ASN A 362 -2.32 -16.72 -0.10
CA ASN A 362 -1.90 -18.06 0.30
C ASN A 362 -0.50 -18.06 0.96
N ILE A 363 0.42 -17.27 0.43
CA ILE A 363 1.77 -17.12 1.00
C ILE A 363 1.73 -16.32 2.31
N ALA A 364 0.99 -15.21 2.35
CA ALA A 364 0.89 -14.39 3.56
C ALA A 364 0.27 -15.15 4.75
N MET A 365 -0.66 -16.08 4.49
CA MET A 365 -1.23 -16.93 5.55
C MET A 365 -0.17 -17.74 6.29
N LEU A 366 0.96 -18.08 5.67
CA LEU A 366 2.07 -18.76 6.33
C LEU A 366 2.73 -17.90 7.42
N CYS A 367 2.53 -16.58 7.37
CA CYS A 367 3.01 -15.66 8.39
C CYS A 367 2.16 -15.65 9.67
N ASN A 368 1.00 -16.34 9.66
CA ASN A 368 0.17 -16.43 10.85
C ASN A 368 0.95 -17.13 11.99
N PRO A 369 0.99 -16.54 13.21
CA PRO A 369 1.70 -17.13 14.34
C PRO A 369 1.15 -18.47 14.75
N ILE A 370 -0.15 -18.73 14.54
CA ILE A 370 -0.82 -19.98 14.88
C ILE A 370 -0.72 -20.96 13.69
N PRO A 371 0.06 -22.05 13.79
CA PRO A 371 0.29 -22.96 12.67
C PRO A 371 -0.98 -23.55 12.05
N THR A 372 -1.99 -23.84 12.86
CA THR A 372 -3.28 -24.41 12.38
C THR A 372 -4.08 -23.42 11.54
N HIS A 373 -3.76 -22.12 11.58
CA HIS A 373 -4.37 -21.08 10.76
C HIS A 373 -3.64 -20.82 9.43
N ARG A 374 -2.49 -21.46 9.19
CA ARG A 374 -1.69 -21.34 7.97
C ARG A 374 -2.29 -22.10 6.77
N ILE A 375 -3.62 -22.01 6.59
CA ILE A 375 -4.34 -22.75 5.57
C ILE A 375 -4.53 -21.89 4.34
N GLY A 376 -4.21 -22.43 3.16
CA GLY A 376 -4.42 -21.77 1.87
C GLY A 376 -5.88 -21.65 1.45
N ASN A 377 -6.09 -20.96 0.33
CA ASN A 377 -7.39 -20.72 -0.30
C ASN A 377 -8.37 -19.89 0.56
N ALA A 378 -7.85 -19.04 1.44
CA ALA A 378 -8.67 -18.14 2.25
C ALA A 378 -9.53 -17.22 1.35
N ASP A 379 -8.97 -16.78 0.22
CA ASP A 379 -9.66 -15.95 -0.76
C ASP A 379 -10.93 -16.61 -1.33
N LEU A 380 -10.90 -17.89 -1.56
CA LEU A 380 -12.03 -18.63 -2.13
C LEU A 380 -13.08 -19.02 -1.09
N LYS A 381 -12.74 -18.96 0.20
CA LYS A 381 -13.60 -19.40 1.31
C LYS A 381 -14.22 -18.24 2.08
N LYS A 382 -13.53 -17.10 2.18
CA LYS A 382 -14.00 -15.95 2.95
C LYS A 382 -14.83 -15.00 2.08
N SER A 383 -15.97 -14.58 2.60
CA SER A 383 -16.83 -13.54 2.02
C SER A 383 -16.43 -12.16 2.56
N PRO A 384 -16.87 -11.06 1.92
CA PRO A 384 -16.74 -9.72 2.47
C PRO A 384 -17.35 -9.62 3.87
N ILE A 385 -16.76 -8.81 4.71
CA ILE A 385 -17.33 -8.46 6.03
C ILE A 385 -18.56 -7.58 5.82
N ILE A 386 -19.71 -8.00 6.36
CA ILE A 386 -20.95 -7.23 6.30
C ILE A 386 -21.26 -6.72 7.70
N MET A 387 -21.23 -5.41 7.88
CA MET A 387 -21.68 -4.74 9.11
C MET A 387 -23.11 -4.25 8.94
N LYS A 388 -23.95 -4.53 9.95
CA LYS A 388 -25.39 -4.16 9.96
C LYS A 388 -25.58 -2.70 10.35
#